data_a011c48d0d662b6fa08048e08082bc74
#
_entry.id   a011c48d0d662b6fa08048e08082bc74
#
_cell.length_a   1.000
_cell.length_b   1.000
_cell.length_c   1.000
_cell.angle_alpha   90.00
_cell.angle_beta   90.00
_cell.angle_gamma   90.00
#
_symmetry.space_group_name_H-M   'P 1'
#
loop_
_entity.id
_entity.type
_entity.pdbx_description
1 polymer ?
#
loop_
_entity_poly.entity_id
_entity_poly.type
_entity_poly.pdbx_seq_one_letter_code
_entity_poly.pdbx_strand_id
1 'polypeptide(L)'
;MNGASVILDKDRKPAILVEGLVKRYPVIGGFRDILRHPLKRRTRSALDGVSLRVEGARAFCLLGPNGAGKTTLIKVLTTLVLPDGGRAFVGGLDAVESPAAVRRMIGYAINDERSFYWRLTGRQNLEFFGTLNGLRGNRLASAIGDVLKLTGLEDAADLRFNAFSTGMRQMLAFARALLTDAEILFVDEPTRSLDPQAAAKIRTFLRTELVDRRKKTVFWATHDLAEAGEFGHEIAIIAGGRVRVQGPVEGLTLEGRVPLRDVYENAVAGAASPAWRPEGARP
;
A
#
# COMPACT_ATOMS: atom_id res chain seq x y z
N MET A 1 -26.05 19.27 16.87
CA MET A 1 -25.38 20.48 16.36
C MET A 1 -23.96 20.44 16.82
N ASN A 2 -23.05 20.06 15.98
CA ASN A 2 -21.66 20.50 15.90
C ASN A 2 -21.03 19.73 14.74
N GLY A 3 -21.07 20.38 13.57
CA GLY A 3 -20.37 19.91 12.40
C GLY A 3 -18.86 20.08 12.62
N ALA A 4 -18.17 18.99 12.86
CA ALA A 4 -16.72 18.98 12.79
C ALA A 4 -16.34 19.02 11.29
N SER A 5 -16.21 20.23 10.74
CA SER A 5 -15.49 20.44 9.50
C SER A 5 -14.07 19.93 9.69
N VAL A 6 -13.72 18.85 9.01
CA VAL A 6 -12.33 18.38 8.92
C VAL A 6 -11.58 19.48 8.16
N ILE A 7 -10.94 20.36 8.92
CA ILE A 7 -9.99 21.35 8.39
C ILE A 7 -8.82 20.53 7.87
N LEU A 8 -8.73 20.37 6.55
CA LEU A 8 -7.52 19.90 5.88
C LEU A 8 -6.43 20.93 6.20
N ASP A 9 -5.51 20.56 7.09
CA ASP A 9 -4.36 21.37 7.42
C ASP A 9 -3.46 21.45 6.18
N LYS A 10 -3.62 22.50 5.40
CA LYS A 10 -2.89 22.74 4.14
C LYS A 10 -1.38 22.90 4.34
N ASP A 11 -0.93 23.09 5.57
CA ASP A 11 0.48 23.32 5.91
C ASP A 11 1.23 22.03 6.27
N ARG A 12 0.54 20.90 6.47
CA ARG A 12 1.18 19.63 6.75
C ARG A 12 1.64 18.97 5.44
N LYS A 13 2.95 18.64 5.38
CA LYS A 13 3.49 17.84 4.25
C LYS A 13 2.75 16.49 4.20
N PRO A 14 2.22 16.09 3.03
CA PRO A 14 1.56 14.80 2.91
C PRO A 14 2.53 13.65 3.16
N ALA A 15 2.03 12.54 3.68
CA ALA A 15 2.83 11.31 3.79
C ALA A 15 3.22 10.77 2.41
N ILE A 16 2.32 10.90 1.43
CA ILE A 16 2.58 10.49 0.04
C ILE A 16 2.00 11.55 -0.90
N LEU A 17 2.80 11.96 -1.89
CA LEU A 17 2.37 12.83 -2.99
C LEU A 17 2.86 12.25 -4.32
N VAL A 18 1.96 12.09 -5.26
CA VAL A 18 2.24 11.57 -6.60
C VAL A 18 1.72 12.57 -7.62
N GLU A 19 2.55 12.93 -8.59
CA GLU A 19 2.26 13.95 -9.59
C GLU A 19 2.54 13.42 -10.99
N GLY A 20 1.48 13.15 -11.76
CA GLY A 20 1.57 12.76 -13.16
C GLY A 20 2.38 11.50 -13.43
N LEU A 21 2.40 10.54 -12.50
CA LEU A 21 3.28 9.38 -12.53
C LEU A 21 2.96 8.44 -13.70
N VAL A 22 3.99 8.11 -14.47
CA VAL A 22 3.89 7.21 -15.63
C VAL A 22 4.82 6.02 -15.46
N LYS A 23 4.29 4.82 -15.76
CA LYS A 23 5.09 3.59 -15.85
C LYS A 23 4.62 2.72 -16.99
N ARG A 24 5.55 2.34 -17.85
CA ARG A 24 5.31 1.45 -19.00
C ARG A 24 6.19 0.21 -18.90
N TYR A 25 5.63 -0.92 -19.26
CA TYR A 25 6.39 -2.17 -19.35
C TYR A 25 6.44 -2.64 -20.80
N PRO A 26 7.59 -3.16 -21.24
CA PRO A 26 7.68 -3.78 -22.58
C PRO A 26 6.77 -5.00 -22.63
N VAL A 27 5.98 -5.11 -23.68
CA VAL A 27 5.22 -6.32 -24.00
C VAL A 27 6.15 -7.21 -24.84
N ILE A 28 6.55 -8.34 -24.26
CA ILE A 28 7.33 -9.33 -24.99
C ILE A 28 6.35 -10.04 -25.94
N GLY A 29 6.40 -9.66 -27.20
CA GLY A 29 5.67 -10.37 -28.26
C GLY A 29 6.22 -11.78 -28.46
N GLY A 30 5.39 -12.68 -29.01
CA GLY A 30 5.87 -14.00 -29.39
C GLY A 30 7.02 -13.90 -30.41
N PHE A 31 7.83 -14.99 -30.53
CA PHE A 31 9.03 -15.03 -31.40
C PHE A 31 8.74 -14.56 -32.82
N ARG A 32 7.52 -14.80 -33.35
CA ARG A 32 7.06 -14.32 -34.66
C ARG A 32 6.86 -12.80 -34.76
N ASP A 33 6.47 -12.15 -33.67
CA ASP A 33 6.30 -10.69 -33.63
C ASP A 33 7.66 -9.97 -33.59
N ILE A 34 8.63 -10.57 -32.89
CA ILE A 34 10.01 -10.05 -32.85
C ILE A 34 10.66 -10.08 -34.24
N LEU A 35 10.46 -11.15 -35.00
CA LEU A 35 10.97 -11.30 -36.37
C LEU A 35 10.30 -10.34 -37.35
N ARG A 36 9.00 -10.05 -37.19
CA ARG A 36 8.27 -9.17 -38.14
C ARG A 36 8.46 -7.67 -37.81
N HIS A 37 8.72 -7.31 -36.56
CA HIS A 37 8.84 -5.92 -36.14
C HIS A 37 9.96 -5.71 -35.10
N PRO A 38 11.25 -5.92 -35.47
CA PRO A 38 12.36 -5.88 -34.54
C PRO A 38 12.56 -4.51 -33.84
N LEU A 39 12.02 -3.43 -34.43
CA LEU A 39 12.15 -2.07 -33.94
C LEU A 39 10.90 -1.54 -33.20
N LYS A 40 9.74 -2.20 -33.28
CA LYS A 40 8.52 -1.79 -32.60
C LYS A 40 8.41 -2.48 -31.22
N ARG A 41 9.00 -1.91 -30.19
CA ARG A 41 8.73 -2.32 -28.81
C ARG A 41 7.32 -1.86 -28.43
N ARG A 42 6.36 -2.79 -28.46
CA ARG A 42 5.05 -2.54 -27.87
C ARG A 42 5.22 -2.38 -26.36
N THR A 43 4.72 -1.30 -25.79
CA THR A 43 4.69 -1.08 -24.36
C THR A 43 3.25 -1.07 -23.87
N ARG A 44 3.02 -1.62 -22.68
CA ARG A 44 1.76 -1.50 -21.96
C ARG A 44 1.94 -0.48 -20.85
N SER A 45 1.10 0.55 -20.83
CA SER A 45 1.08 1.49 -19.72
C SER A 45 0.45 0.82 -18.50
N ALA A 46 1.19 0.76 -17.40
CA ALA A 46 0.69 0.30 -16.11
C ALA A 46 0.23 1.47 -15.24
N LEU A 47 0.92 2.63 -15.36
CA LEU A 47 0.52 3.91 -14.80
C LEU A 47 0.54 4.95 -15.93
N ASP A 48 -0.50 5.78 -15.99
CA ASP A 48 -0.72 6.72 -17.09
C ASP A 48 -1.16 8.09 -16.53
N GLY A 49 -0.22 8.83 -15.98
CA GLY A 49 -0.45 10.14 -15.40
C GLY A 49 -1.15 10.08 -14.03
N VAL A 50 -0.77 9.13 -13.18
CA VAL A 50 -1.34 8.99 -11.83
C VAL A 50 -0.95 10.18 -10.97
N SER A 51 -1.96 10.84 -10.38
CA SER A 51 -1.77 11.86 -9.34
C SER A 51 -2.65 11.49 -8.14
N LEU A 52 -2.06 11.52 -6.94
CA LEU A 52 -2.76 11.31 -5.68
C LEU A 52 -2.01 11.95 -4.51
N ARG A 53 -2.74 12.20 -3.42
CA ARG A 53 -2.20 12.76 -2.18
C ARG A 53 -2.72 11.94 -1.00
N VAL A 54 -1.86 11.57 -0.07
CA VAL A 54 -2.22 10.84 1.16
C VAL A 54 -1.69 11.60 2.36
N GLU A 55 -2.59 11.92 3.29
CA GLU A 55 -2.21 12.58 4.53
C GLU A 55 -1.59 11.60 5.54
N GLY A 56 -0.78 12.12 6.46
CA GLY A 56 -0.14 11.32 7.50
C GLY A 56 -1.13 10.79 8.55
N ALA A 57 -0.76 9.71 9.22
CA ALA A 57 -1.52 9.05 10.29
C ALA A 57 -2.94 8.64 9.85
N ARG A 58 -3.07 8.15 8.62
CA ARG A 58 -4.36 7.74 8.04
C ARG A 58 -4.33 6.33 7.46
N ALA A 59 -5.51 5.71 7.44
CA ALA A 59 -5.80 4.53 6.65
C ALA A 59 -6.23 4.98 5.25
N PHE A 60 -5.42 4.71 4.25
CA PHE A 60 -5.69 5.03 2.85
C PHE A 60 -5.86 3.75 2.05
N CYS A 61 -6.94 3.65 1.27
CA CYS A 61 -7.19 2.52 0.38
C CYS A 61 -7.04 2.89 -1.09
N LEU A 62 -6.21 2.13 -1.80
CA LEU A 62 -6.16 2.16 -3.26
C LEU A 62 -7.02 1.01 -3.81
N LEU A 63 -8.23 1.32 -4.23
CA LEU A 63 -9.22 0.37 -4.73
C LEU A 63 -9.17 0.30 -6.26
N GLY A 64 -9.24 -0.89 -6.83
CA GLY A 64 -9.30 -1.04 -8.28
C GLY A 64 -9.25 -2.50 -8.74
N PRO A 65 -9.63 -2.78 -9.99
CA PRO A 65 -9.62 -4.14 -10.52
C PRO A 65 -8.19 -4.68 -10.67
N ASN A 66 -8.07 -5.98 -10.91
CA ASN A 66 -6.78 -6.60 -11.20
C ASN A 66 -6.18 -6.00 -12.47
N GLY A 67 -4.88 -5.69 -12.43
CA GLY A 67 -4.17 -5.05 -13.54
C GLY A 67 -4.41 -3.54 -13.69
N ALA A 68 -5.10 -2.89 -12.75
CA ALA A 68 -5.34 -1.44 -12.76
C ALA A 68 -4.08 -0.58 -12.50
N GLY A 69 -2.98 -1.19 -11.99
CA GLY A 69 -1.74 -0.49 -11.69
C GLY A 69 -1.40 -0.39 -10.20
N LYS A 70 -2.22 -0.93 -9.29
CA LYS A 70 -2.03 -0.85 -7.82
C LYS A 70 -0.63 -1.27 -7.37
N THR A 71 -0.26 -2.51 -7.66
CA THR A 71 1.07 -3.06 -7.31
C THR A 71 2.21 -2.27 -7.97
N THR A 72 2.02 -1.77 -9.19
CA THR A 72 3.03 -0.95 -9.87
C THR A 72 3.22 0.38 -9.15
N LEU A 73 2.14 1.02 -8.71
CA LEU A 73 2.21 2.26 -7.94
C LEU A 73 2.94 2.02 -6.62
N ILE A 74 2.57 0.97 -5.86
CA ILE A 74 3.29 0.61 -4.62
C ILE A 74 4.78 0.37 -4.90
N LYS A 75 5.14 -0.36 -5.95
CA LYS A 75 6.55 -0.61 -6.30
C LYS A 75 7.33 0.68 -6.61
N VAL A 76 6.71 1.68 -7.21
CA VAL A 76 7.36 2.98 -7.42
C VAL A 76 7.52 3.72 -6.09
N LEU A 77 6.46 3.79 -5.27
CA LEU A 77 6.47 4.45 -3.97
C LEU A 77 7.46 3.80 -2.98
N THR A 78 7.63 2.48 -3.07
CA THR A 78 8.62 1.72 -2.28
C THR A 78 10.00 1.66 -2.91
N THR A 79 10.24 2.43 -3.98
CA THR A 79 11.53 2.54 -4.69
C THR A 79 12.04 1.25 -5.35
N LEU A 80 11.17 0.26 -5.53
CA LEU A 80 11.50 -1.02 -6.19
C LEU A 80 11.50 -0.92 -7.72
N VAL A 81 10.81 0.08 -8.27
CA VAL A 81 10.69 0.32 -9.71
C VAL A 81 10.81 1.81 -9.97
N LEU A 82 11.63 2.20 -10.95
CA LEU A 82 11.73 3.59 -11.38
C LEU A 82 10.53 3.95 -12.28
N PRO A 83 9.93 5.13 -12.11
CA PRO A 83 8.93 5.65 -13.04
C PRO A 83 9.57 6.02 -14.38
N ASP A 84 8.76 6.12 -15.44
CA ASP A 84 9.17 6.61 -16.74
C ASP A 84 8.84 8.10 -16.94
N GLY A 85 8.08 8.69 -16.00
CA GLY A 85 7.74 10.12 -15.97
C GLY A 85 6.91 10.46 -14.74
N GLY A 86 6.75 11.76 -14.49
CA GLY A 86 6.12 12.26 -13.27
C GLY A 86 7.04 12.17 -12.04
N ARG A 87 6.49 12.47 -10.86
CA ARG A 87 7.23 12.49 -9.58
C ARG A 87 6.45 11.78 -8.49
N ALA A 88 7.16 11.20 -7.54
CA ALA A 88 6.58 10.55 -6.36
C ALA A 88 7.39 10.93 -5.12
N PHE A 89 6.69 11.44 -4.10
CA PHE A 89 7.28 11.83 -2.82
C PHE A 89 6.69 10.97 -1.71
N VAL A 90 7.54 10.47 -0.84
CA VAL A 90 7.17 9.67 0.33
C VAL A 90 7.83 10.28 1.56
N GLY A 91 7.05 10.69 2.56
CA GLY A 91 7.55 11.43 3.71
C GLY A 91 8.21 12.76 3.33
N GLY A 92 7.80 13.36 2.20
CA GLY A 92 8.39 14.57 1.66
C GLY A 92 9.72 14.37 0.92
N LEU A 93 10.20 13.13 0.75
CA LEU A 93 11.42 12.75 0.02
C LEU A 93 11.06 12.24 -1.37
N ASP A 94 11.77 12.68 -2.40
CA ASP A 94 11.60 12.16 -3.76
C ASP A 94 12.07 10.69 -3.82
N ALA A 95 11.19 9.81 -4.30
CA ALA A 95 11.43 8.36 -4.33
C ALA A 95 12.54 7.95 -5.31
N VAL A 96 12.85 8.81 -6.31
CA VAL A 96 13.90 8.56 -7.30
C VAL A 96 15.24 9.14 -6.83
N GLU A 97 15.21 10.36 -6.29
CA GLU A 97 16.44 11.07 -5.88
C GLU A 97 16.96 10.61 -4.52
N SER A 98 16.07 10.16 -3.62
CA SER A 98 16.41 9.79 -2.25
C SER A 98 15.95 8.38 -1.84
N PRO A 99 16.15 7.32 -2.67
CA PRO A 99 15.56 6.02 -2.45
C PRO A 99 16.00 5.35 -1.14
N ALA A 100 17.25 5.55 -0.72
CA ALA A 100 17.76 4.99 0.52
C ALA A 100 17.13 5.63 1.77
N ALA A 101 16.81 6.93 1.72
CA ALA A 101 16.14 7.64 2.80
C ALA A 101 14.66 7.22 2.87
N VAL A 102 13.99 7.12 1.72
CA VAL A 102 12.61 6.61 1.63
C VAL A 102 12.51 5.20 2.23
N ARG A 103 13.40 4.26 1.84
CA ARG A 103 13.38 2.89 2.36
C ARG A 103 13.55 2.78 3.88
N ARG A 104 14.18 3.75 4.53
CA ARG A 104 14.32 3.76 6.00
C ARG A 104 13.05 4.13 6.74
N MET A 105 12.15 4.87 6.10
CA MET A 105 10.91 5.32 6.75
C MET A 105 9.67 4.51 6.36
N ILE A 106 9.81 3.59 5.40
CA ILE A 106 8.68 2.77 4.95
C ILE A 106 8.83 1.31 5.38
N GLY A 107 7.69 0.66 5.58
CA GLY A 107 7.56 -0.79 5.62
C GLY A 107 6.77 -1.26 4.39
N TYR A 108 7.16 -2.39 3.83
CA TYR A 108 6.40 -3.03 2.76
C TYR A 108 6.05 -4.46 3.14
N ALA A 109 4.78 -4.70 3.43
CA ALA A 109 4.26 -6.03 3.71
C ALA A 109 3.72 -6.64 2.42
N ILE A 110 4.49 -7.57 1.88
CA ILE A 110 4.17 -8.33 0.67
C ILE A 110 3.50 -9.64 1.09
N ASN A 111 2.38 -9.98 0.50
CA ASN A 111 1.76 -11.29 0.65
C ASN A 111 2.47 -12.31 -0.27
N ASP A 112 3.77 -12.53 -0.04
CA ASP A 112 4.59 -13.52 -0.73
C ASP A 112 5.35 -14.38 0.29
N GLU A 113 4.83 -15.57 0.51
CA GLU A 113 5.42 -16.54 1.43
C GLU A 113 6.85 -16.95 1.03
N ARG A 114 7.19 -16.85 -0.28
CA ARG A 114 8.54 -17.17 -0.80
C ARG A 114 9.59 -16.19 -0.33
N SER A 115 9.19 -15.05 0.22
CA SER A 115 10.10 -14.05 0.79
C SER A 115 10.64 -14.42 2.16
N PHE A 116 10.20 -15.54 2.75
CA PHE A 116 10.65 -16.04 4.04
C PHE A 116 11.43 -17.35 3.91
N TYR A 117 12.33 -17.62 4.87
CA TYR A 117 13.09 -18.85 4.95
C TYR A 117 12.29 -19.92 5.71
N TRP A 118 11.80 -20.89 5.00
CA TRP A 118 10.86 -21.91 5.50
C TRP A 118 11.40 -22.79 6.63
N ARG A 119 12.72 -22.98 6.67
CA ARG A 119 13.39 -23.80 7.70
C ARG A 119 13.78 -23.01 8.95
N LEU A 120 13.78 -21.69 8.87
CA LEU A 120 14.04 -20.81 10.01
C LEU A 120 12.77 -20.61 10.84
N THR A 121 12.95 -20.28 12.13
CA THR A 121 11.85 -19.88 12.98
C THR A 121 11.34 -18.48 12.61
N GLY A 122 10.19 -18.08 13.15
CA GLY A 122 9.70 -16.71 13.00
C GLY A 122 10.73 -15.70 13.49
N ARG A 123 11.30 -15.91 14.68
CA ARG A 123 12.36 -15.09 15.27
C ARG A 123 13.59 -15.02 14.39
N GLN A 124 14.10 -16.14 13.92
CA GLN A 124 15.28 -16.20 13.05
C GLN A 124 15.06 -15.48 11.72
N ASN A 125 13.86 -15.57 11.14
CA ASN A 125 13.51 -14.76 9.97
C ASN A 125 13.59 -13.27 10.28
N LEU A 126 13.04 -12.81 11.41
CA LEU A 126 13.10 -11.40 11.81
C LEU A 126 14.55 -10.97 12.12
N GLU A 127 15.38 -11.81 12.72
CA GLU A 127 16.82 -11.56 12.93
C GLU A 127 17.54 -11.34 11.60
N PHE A 128 17.28 -12.19 10.62
CA PHE A 128 17.86 -12.07 9.29
C PHE A 128 17.48 -10.72 8.64
N PHE A 129 16.19 -10.40 8.59
CA PHE A 129 15.74 -9.17 7.95
C PHE A 129 16.12 -7.91 8.74
N GLY A 130 16.09 -7.97 10.08
CA GLY A 130 16.55 -6.86 10.92
C GLY A 130 18.03 -6.55 10.70
N THR A 131 18.86 -7.59 10.59
CA THR A 131 20.30 -7.46 10.28
C THR A 131 20.52 -6.85 8.90
N LEU A 132 19.77 -7.27 7.87
CA LEU A 132 19.82 -6.67 6.54
C LEU A 132 19.43 -5.17 6.55
N ASN A 133 18.52 -4.78 7.44
CA ASN A 133 18.14 -3.38 7.64
C ASN A 133 19.10 -2.61 8.56
N GLY A 134 20.23 -3.22 8.95
CA GLY A 134 21.29 -2.57 9.74
C GLY A 134 21.06 -2.59 11.25
N LEU A 135 20.04 -3.29 11.75
CA LEU A 135 19.84 -3.49 13.19
C LEU A 135 20.87 -4.50 13.72
N ARG A 136 21.42 -4.25 14.93
CA ARG A 136 22.44 -5.11 15.55
C ARG A 136 22.31 -5.11 17.08
N GLY A 137 22.80 -6.19 17.71
CA GLY A 137 22.90 -6.31 19.16
C GLY A 137 21.56 -6.06 19.85
N ASN A 138 21.58 -5.30 20.95
CA ASN A 138 20.40 -5.05 21.76
C ASN A 138 19.27 -4.35 20.99
N ARG A 139 19.60 -3.50 19.99
CA ARG A 139 18.58 -2.84 19.16
C ARG A 139 17.82 -3.86 18.30
N LEU A 140 18.52 -4.85 17.75
CA LEU A 140 17.88 -5.93 16.99
C LEU A 140 16.98 -6.76 17.90
N ALA A 141 17.47 -7.18 19.05
CA ALA A 141 16.71 -8.01 20.00
C ALA A 141 15.45 -7.29 20.48
N SER A 142 15.56 -5.98 20.85
CA SER A 142 14.43 -5.16 21.26
C SER A 142 13.41 -5.02 20.14
N ALA A 143 13.84 -4.64 18.92
CA ALA A 143 12.95 -4.48 17.78
C ALA A 143 12.18 -5.77 17.46
N ILE A 144 12.83 -6.94 17.54
CA ILE A 144 12.18 -8.23 17.34
C ILE A 144 11.14 -8.50 18.44
N GLY A 145 11.48 -8.28 19.71
CA GLY A 145 10.53 -8.42 20.81
C GLY A 145 9.31 -7.53 20.63
N ASP A 146 9.53 -6.27 20.28
CA ASP A 146 8.46 -5.28 20.10
C ASP A 146 7.51 -5.66 18.95
N VAL A 147 8.04 -6.09 17.79
CA VAL A 147 7.18 -6.47 16.65
C VAL A 147 6.48 -7.81 16.86
N LEU A 148 7.11 -8.79 17.53
CA LEU A 148 6.45 -10.04 17.90
C LEU A 148 5.27 -9.79 18.83
N LYS A 149 5.47 -8.97 19.86
CA LYS A 149 4.42 -8.55 20.78
C LYS A 149 3.31 -7.81 20.06
N LEU A 150 3.67 -6.86 19.21
CA LEU A 150 2.71 -6.06 18.44
C LEU A 150 1.84 -6.93 17.53
N THR A 151 2.41 -7.96 16.94
CA THR A 151 1.72 -8.86 16.00
C THR A 151 1.11 -10.10 16.66
N GLY A 152 1.27 -10.26 17.97
CA GLY A 152 0.75 -11.40 18.73
C GLY A 152 1.41 -12.73 18.35
N LEU A 153 2.68 -12.69 17.96
CA LEU A 153 3.45 -13.88 17.54
C LEU A 153 4.48 -14.33 18.60
N GLU A 154 4.42 -13.82 19.83
CA GLU A 154 5.40 -14.12 20.88
C GLU A 154 5.50 -15.64 21.14
N ASP A 155 4.37 -16.32 21.34
CA ASP A 155 4.30 -17.75 21.63
C ASP A 155 4.70 -18.62 20.42
N ALA A 156 4.59 -18.09 19.21
CA ALA A 156 4.91 -18.79 17.98
C ALA A 156 6.29 -18.42 17.42
N ALA A 157 6.99 -17.48 18.05
CA ALA A 157 8.23 -16.92 17.52
C ALA A 157 9.30 -17.96 17.22
N ASP A 158 9.35 -19.02 18.02
CA ASP A 158 10.36 -20.07 17.93
C ASP A 158 9.88 -21.34 17.17
N LEU A 159 8.64 -21.31 16.64
CA LEU A 159 8.18 -22.29 15.65
C LEU A 159 8.81 -22.00 14.28
N ARG A 160 9.06 -23.06 13.50
CA ARG A 160 9.52 -22.92 12.11
C ARG A 160 8.44 -22.27 11.25
N PHE A 161 8.84 -21.42 10.30
CA PHE A 161 7.91 -20.71 9.41
C PHE A 161 6.97 -21.64 8.63
N ASN A 162 7.43 -22.82 8.25
CA ASN A 162 6.58 -23.82 7.58
C ASN A 162 5.40 -24.32 8.45
N ALA A 163 5.51 -24.21 9.78
CA ALA A 163 4.45 -24.57 10.72
C ALA A 163 3.45 -23.42 10.99
N PHE A 164 3.70 -22.22 10.46
CA PHE A 164 2.82 -21.07 10.63
C PHE A 164 1.54 -21.24 9.80
N SER A 165 0.39 -20.89 10.39
CA SER A 165 -0.84 -20.74 9.63
C SER A 165 -0.72 -19.54 8.65
N THR A 166 -1.60 -19.48 7.64
CA THR A 166 -1.60 -18.36 6.67
C THR A 166 -1.75 -17.01 7.36
N GLY A 167 -2.61 -16.90 8.38
CA GLY A 167 -2.75 -15.70 9.19
C GLY A 167 -1.47 -15.33 9.95
N MET A 168 -0.79 -16.32 10.58
CA MET A 168 0.49 -16.10 11.26
C MET A 168 1.59 -15.66 10.29
N ARG A 169 1.65 -16.23 9.09
CA ARG A 169 2.58 -15.80 8.03
C ARG A 169 2.36 -14.35 7.65
N GLN A 170 1.10 -13.95 7.51
CA GLN A 170 0.76 -12.56 7.21
C GLN A 170 1.14 -11.61 8.35
N MET A 171 0.89 -12.00 9.61
CA MET A 171 1.32 -11.21 10.77
C MET A 171 2.84 -11.11 10.86
N LEU A 172 3.59 -12.16 10.49
CA LEU A 172 5.06 -12.11 10.40
C LEU A 172 5.53 -11.17 9.29
N ALA A 173 4.80 -11.07 8.17
CA ALA A 173 5.10 -10.10 7.12
C ALA A 173 4.94 -8.66 7.63
N PHE A 174 3.92 -8.38 8.45
CA PHE A 174 3.80 -7.09 9.13
C PHE A 174 4.91 -6.87 10.15
N ALA A 175 5.23 -7.88 10.97
CA ALA A 175 6.35 -7.80 11.92
C ALA A 175 7.65 -7.41 11.20
N ARG A 176 7.97 -8.08 10.08
CA ARG A 176 9.14 -7.74 9.26
C ARG A 176 9.10 -6.31 8.73
N ALA A 177 7.96 -5.87 8.21
CA ALA A 177 7.81 -4.53 7.65
C ALA A 177 7.91 -3.41 8.72
N LEU A 178 7.69 -3.75 9.99
CA LEU A 178 7.71 -2.82 11.13
C LEU A 178 9.01 -2.87 11.95
N LEU A 179 9.97 -3.76 11.61
CA LEU A 179 11.24 -3.90 12.33
C LEU A 179 12.03 -2.59 12.48
N THR A 180 11.92 -1.70 11.51
CA THR A 180 12.62 -0.40 11.50
C THR A 180 11.73 0.74 11.99
N ASP A 181 10.63 0.44 12.66
CA ASP A 181 9.64 1.42 13.12
C ASP A 181 9.08 2.32 12.01
N ALA A 182 8.85 1.74 10.84
CA ALA A 182 8.37 2.44 9.66
C ALA A 182 7.18 3.37 9.96
N GLU A 183 7.23 4.61 9.44
CA GLU A 183 6.16 5.60 9.59
C GLU A 183 5.01 5.35 8.61
N ILE A 184 5.35 4.83 7.42
CA ILE A 184 4.40 4.55 6.34
C ILE A 184 4.48 3.07 6.00
N LEU A 185 3.36 2.35 6.11
CA LEU A 185 3.27 0.94 5.77
C LEU A 185 2.50 0.78 4.45
N PHE A 186 3.15 0.18 3.47
CA PHE A 186 2.52 -0.25 2.21
C PHE A 186 2.09 -1.70 2.32
N VAL A 187 0.85 -1.99 1.92
CA VAL A 187 0.23 -3.31 2.04
C VAL A 187 -0.48 -3.63 0.73
N ASP A 188 -0.11 -4.72 0.08
CA ASP A 188 -0.69 -5.14 -1.21
C ASP A 188 -1.51 -6.42 -1.03
N GLU A 189 -2.84 -6.31 -1.11
CA GLU A 189 -3.83 -7.38 -0.96
C GLU A 189 -3.59 -8.31 0.25
N PRO A 190 -3.46 -7.77 1.49
CA PRO A 190 -3.00 -8.54 2.65
C PRO A 190 -3.96 -9.63 3.13
N THR A 191 -5.22 -9.54 2.77
CA THR A 191 -6.29 -10.45 3.19
C THR A 191 -6.62 -11.50 2.14
N ARG A 192 -5.97 -11.40 0.98
CA ARG A 192 -6.15 -12.38 -0.09
C ARG A 192 -5.82 -13.78 0.40
N SER A 193 -6.72 -14.72 0.15
CA SER A 193 -6.59 -16.14 0.53
C SER A 193 -6.67 -16.42 2.04
N LEU A 194 -7.17 -15.47 2.83
CA LEU A 194 -7.49 -15.65 4.23
C LEU A 194 -8.97 -15.96 4.43
N ASP A 195 -9.27 -16.70 5.49
CA ASP A 195 -10.65 -16.82 5.95
C ASP A 195 -11.17 -15.48 6.51
N PRO A 196 -12.51 -15.29 6.59
CA PRO A 196 -13.09 -14.02 7.01
C PRO A 196 -12.65 -13.57 8.42
N GLN A 197 -12.40 -14.50 9.34
CA GLN A 197 -11.99 -14.16 10.71
C GLN A 197 -10.54 -13.67 10.74
N ALA A 198 -9.64 -14.35 10.02
CA ALA A 198 -8.25 -13.91 9.88
C ALA A 198 -8.16 -12.55 9.17
N ALA A 199 -8.95 -12.35 8.11
CA ALA A 199 -9.03 -11.07 7.42
C ALA A 199 -9.51 -9.93 8.33
N ALA A 200 -10.54 -10.18 9.15
CA ALA A 200 -11.05 -9.21 10.12
C ALA A 200 -10.00 -8.84 11.19
N LYS A 201 -9.26 -9.84 11.71
CA LYS A 201 -8.15 -9.58 12.66
C LYS A 201 -7.07 -8.68 12.05
N ILE A 202 -6.71 -8.90 10.80
CA ILE A 202 -5.72 -8.06 10.08
C ILE A 202 -6.25 -6.64 9.92
N ARG A 203 -7.48 -6.45 9.47
CA ARG A 203 -8.09 -5.11 9.36
C ARG A 203 -8.08 -4.37 10.69
N THR A 204 -8.54 -5.04 11.75
CA THR A 204 -8.53 -4.48 13.11
C THR A 204 -7.11 -4.11 13.55
N PHE A 205 -6.13 -5.00 13.38
CA PHE A 205 -4.74 -4.74 13.70
C PHE A 205 -4.20 -3.50 12.98
N LEU A 206 -4.33 -3.45 11.66
CA LEU A 206 -3.83 -2.33 10.87
C LEU A 206 -4.52 -1.02 11.24
N ARG A 207 -5.84 -1.04 11.48
CA ARG A 207 -6.61 0.14 11.81
C ARG A 207 -6.33 0.60 13.24
N THR A 208 -6.59 -0.26 14.22
CA THR A 208 -6.56 0.12 15.64
C THR A 208 -5.13 0.28 16.16
N GLU A 209 -4.25 -0.71 15.88
CA GLU A 209 -2.90 -0.66 16.44
C GLU A 209 -1.99 0.30 15.67
N LEU A 210 -2.00 0.26 14.33
CA LEU A 210 -1.05 1.06 13.56
C LEU A 210 -1.55 2.48 13.30
N VAL A 211 -2.79 2.64 12.84
CA VAL A 211 -3.29 3.98 12.48
C VAL A 211 -3.75 4.74 13.71
N ASP A 212 -4.69 4.16 14.49
CA ASP A 212 -5.35 4.92 15.56
C ASP A 212 -4.43 5.13 16.78
N ARG A 213 -3.71 4.08 17.24
CA ARG A 213 -2.83 4.15 18.41
C ARG A 213 -1.45 4.68 18.08
N ARG A 214 -0.79 4.13 17.03
CA ARG A 214 0.61 4.47 16.71
C ARG A 214 0.75 5.60 15.71
N LYS A 215 -0.34 6.14 15.21
CA LYS A 215 -0.38 7.27 14.25
C LYS A 215 0.44 7.01 12.97
N LYS A 216 0.57 5.76 12.58
CA LYS A 216 1.24 5.38 11.32
C LYS A 216 0.30 5.60 10.13
N THR A 217 0.87 5.83 8.97
CA THR A 217 0.12 5.87 7.72
C THR A 217 0.10 4.46 7.13
N VAL A 218 -1.08 3.94 6.81
CA VAL A 218 -1.22 2.65 6.14
C VAL A 218 -1.81 2.87 4.74
N PHE A 219 -1.03 2.54 3.72
CA PHE A 219 -1.44 2.53 2.33
C PHE A 219 -1.79 1.10 1.91
N TRP A 220 -3.07 0.82 1.78
CA TRP A 220 -3.58 -0.51 1.48
C TRP A 220 -4.13 -0.58 0.05
N ALA A 221 -3.56 -1.44 -0.80
CA ALA A 221 -4.14 -1.76 -2.10
C ALA A 221 -5.03 -3.00 -1.99
N THR A 222 -6.25 -2.88 -2.48
CA THR A 222 -7.23 -3.98 -2.54
C THR A 222 -8.11 -3.88 -3.79
N HIS A 223 -8.76 -4.97 -4.13
CA HIS A 223 -9.85 -5.00 -5.10
C HIS A 223 -11.21 -5.25 -4.44
N ASP A 224 -11.22 -5.45 -3.11
CA ASP A 224 -12.42 -5.71 -2.33
C ASP A 224 -13.03 -4.40 -1.82
N LEU A 225 -14.28 -4.15 -2.22
CA LEU A 225 -15.06 -2.96 -1.87
C LEU A 225 -15.41 -2.91 -0.38
N ALA A 226 -15.72 -4.07 0.23
CA ALA A 226 -16.07 -4.12 1.64
C ALA A 226 -14.86 -3.78 2.50
N GLU A 227 -13.69 -4.34 2.17
CA GLU A 227 -12.45 -4.01 2.85
C GLU A 227 -12.11 -2.52 2.75
N ALA A 228 -12.22 -1.94 1.55
CA ALA A 228 -11.91 -0.54 1.35
C ALA A 228 -12.86 0.37 2.17
N GLY A 229 -14.15 0.06 2.19
CA GLY A 229 -15.14 0.81 2.94
C GLY A 229 -14.99 0.71 4.46
N GLU A 230 -14.68 -0.50 4.97
CA GLU A 230 -14.50 -0.72 6.42
C GLU A 230 -13.17 -0.15 6.95
N PHE A 231 -12.09 -0.28 6.16
CA PHE A 231 -10.76 0.08 6.60
C PHE A 231 -10.42 1.55 6.34
N GLY A 232 -10.76 2.08 5.16
CA GLY A 232 -10.25 3.37 4.69
C GLY A 232 -10.88 4.57 5.41
N HIS A 233 -10.05 5.53 5.81
CA HIS A 233 -10.51 6.90 6.04
C HIS A 233 -10.71 7.62 4.69
N GLU A 234 -9.86 7.27 3.73
CA GLU A 234 -9.81 7.85 2.40
C GLU A 234 -9.60 6.75 1.37
N ILE A 235 -10.24 6.85 0.23
CA ILE A 235 -10.15 5.90 -0.87
C ILE A 235 -9.74 6.64 -2.14
N ALA A 236 -8.83 6.04 -2.92
CA ALA A 236 -8.64 6.37 -4.33
C ALA A 236 -9.05 5.18 -5.20
N ILE A 237 -9.82 5.41 -6.24
CA ILE A 237 -10.20 4.39 -7.22
C ILE A 237 -9.29 4.52 -8.43
N ILE A 238 -8.53 3.44 -8.72
CA ILE A 238 -7.64 3.38 -9.87
C ILE A 238 -8.19 2.41 -10.92
N ALA A 239 -8.26 2.85 -12.17
CA ALA A 239 -8.67 2.02 -13.31
C ALA A 239 -7.91 2.44 -14.57
N GLY A 240 -7.42 1.43 -15.34
CA GLY A 240 -6.66 1.68 -16.57
C GLY A 240 -5.39 2.50 -16.34
N GLY A 241 -4.73 2.34 -15.19
CA GLY A 241 -3.51 3.07 -14.84
C GLY A 241 -3.72 4.54 -14.45
N ARG A 242 -4.97 4.97 -14.20
CA ARG A 242 -5.30 6.34 -13.83
C ARG A 242 -6.14 6.36 -12.54
N VAL A 243 -5.88 7.30 -11.64
CA VAL A 243 -6.79 7.60 -10.53
C VAL A 243 -8.02 8.30 -11.10
N ARG A 244 -9.19 7.73 -10.83
CA ARG A 244 -10.48 8.22 -11.32
C ARG A 244 -11.19 9.10 -10.32
N VAL A 245 -11.10 8.70 -9.06
CA VAL A 245 -11.73 9.38 -7.93
C VAL A 245 -10.81 9.22 -6.72
N GLN A 246 -10.71 10.24 -5.89
CA GLN A 246 -10.08 10.19 -4.58
C GLN A 246 -10.85 11.08 -3.60
N GLY A 247 -11.02 10.62 -2.38
CA GLY A 247 -11.60 11.40 -1.30
C GLY A 247 -11.90 10.58 -0.05
N PRO A 248 -12.35 11.25 1.03
CA PRO A 248 -12.86 10.58 2.22
C PRO A 248 -14.02 9.66 1.87
N VAL A 249 -14.09 8.48 2.52
CA VAL A 249 -15.17 7.51 2.26
C VAL A 249 -16.55 8.14 2.41
N GLU A 250 -16.77 8.90 3.49
CA GLU A 250 -18.01 9.60 3.78
C GLU A 250 -18.39 10.59 2.66
N GLY A 251 -17.41 11.34 2.16
CA GLY A 251 -17.63 12.29 1.04
C GLY A 251 -17.96 11.58 -0.27
N LEU A 252 -17.26 10.49 -0.58
CA LEU A 252 -17.50 9.71 -1.81
C LEU A 252 -18.86 9.02 -1.81
N THR A 253 -19.33 8.58 -0.64
CA THR A 253 -20.64 7.92 -0.46
C THR A 253 -21.76 8.90 -0.14
N LEU A 254 -21.51 10.21 -0.20
CA LEU A 254 -22.47 11.26 0.19
C LEU A 254 -23.10 10.97 1.56
N GLU A 255 -22.25 10.74 2.57
CA GLU A 255 -22.67 10.38 3.94
C GLU A 255 -23.54 9.09 3.97
N GLY A 256 -23.20 8.11 3.14
CA GLY A 256 -23.90 6.81 3.08
C GLY A 256 -25.15 6.80 2.19
N ARG A 257 -25.48 7.90 1.50
CA ARG A 257 -26.62 7.98 0.56
C ARG A 257 -26.37 7.24 -0.75
N VAL A 258 -25.09 7.12 -1.14
CA VAL A 258 -24.65 6.42 -2.35
C VAL A 258 -23.80 5.24 -1.94
N PRO A 259 -24.14 4.01 -2.33
CA PRO A 259 -23.28 2.84 -2.07
C PRO A 259 -21.89 3.00 -2.68
N LEU A 260 -20.84 2.61 -1.97
CA LEU A 260 -19.47 2.65 -2.48
C LEU A 260 -19.32 1.85 -3.79
N ARG A 261 -20.15 0.81 -3.97
CA ARG A 261 -20.22 0.03 -5.21
C ARG A 261 -20.57 0.89 -6.41
N ASP A 262 -21.58 1.76 -6.29
CA ASP A 262 -22.01 2.62 -7.40
C ASP A 262 -20.94 3.65 -7.76
N VAL A 263 -20.26 4.20 -6.74
CA VAL A 263 -19.11 5.09 -6.93
C VAL A 263 -17.99 4.36 -7.69
N TYR A 264 -17.71 3.13 -7.30
CA TYR A 264 -16.69 2.30 -7.94
C TYR A 264 -17.05 1.96 -9.39
N GLU A 265 -18.26 1.47 -9.65
CA GLU A 265 -18.72 1.11 -10.99
C GLU A 265 -18.68 2.31 -11.94
N ASN A 266 -19.15 3.47 -11.50
CA ASN A 266 -19.08 4.72 -12.27
C ASN A 266 -17.64 5.15 -12.56
N ALA A 267 -16.75 5.06 -11.57
CA ALA A 267 -15.35 5.40 -11.73
C ALA A 267 -14.62 4.46 -12.71
N VAL A 268 -14.90 3.16 -12.66
CA VAL A 268 -14.29 2.14 -13.53
C VAL A 268 -14.84 2.24 -14.95
N ALA A 269 -16.14 2.53 -15.11
CA ALA A 269 -16.76 2.75 -16.43
C ALA A 269 -16.30 4.05 -17.13
N GLY A 270 -15.52 4.89 -16.45
CA GLY A 270 -15.00 6.15 -17.01
C GLY A 270 -15.92 7.35 -16.83
N ALA A 271 -17.09 7.17 -16.20
CA ALA A 271 -17.94 8.27 -15.79
C ALA A 271 -17.32 8.97 -14.56
N ALA A 272 -16.93 10.24 -14.69
CA ALA A 272 -16.46 11.01 -13.55
C ALA A 272 -17.64 11.17 -12.56
N SER A 273 -17.44 10.74 -11.31
CA SER A 273 -18.41 11.06 -10.24
C SER A 273 -18.49 12.60 -10.08
N PRO A 274 -19.68 13.20 -10.02
CA PRO A 274 -19.82 14.66 -9.95
C PRO A 274 -19.33 15.28 -8.63
N ALA A 275 -18.95 14.48 -7.64
CA ALA A 275 -18.86 14.95 -6.27
C ALA A 275 -17.48 15.44 -5.80
N TRP A 276 -16.39 15.24 -6.54
CA TRP A 276 -15.08 15.74 -6.08
C TRP A 276 -14.13 16.10 -7.23
N ARG A 277 -13.75 17.38 -7.27
CA ARG A 277 -12.56 17.86 -7.98
C ARG A 277 -11.62 18.47 -6.95
N PRO A 278 -10.31 18.20 -6.98
CA PRO A 278 -9.39 18.94 -6.14
C PRO A 278 -9.48 20.42 -6.49
N GLU A 279 -9.73 21.27 -5.48
CA GLU A 279 -9.62 22.71 -5.66
C GLU A 279 -8.20 23.04 -6.10
N GLY A 280 -8.03 23.50 -7.33
CA GLY A 280 -6.74 23.91 -7.89
C GLY A 280 -6.34 23.24 -9.20
N ALA A 281 -7.03 22.23 -9.71
CA ALA A 281 -6.81 21.74 -11.06
C ALA A 281 -7.44 22.70 -12.08
N ARG A 282 -6.63 23.60 -12.64
CA ARG A 282 -7.02 24.39 -13.83
C ARG A 282 -7.00 23.49 -15.07
N PRO A 283 -7.90 23.75 -16.06
CA PRO A 283 -8.01 22.97 -17.28
C PRO A 283 -6.73 22.96 -18.12
#